data_11fcee68337cca4d0a11ae52585c0d51
#
_entry.id   11fcee68337cca4d0a11ae52585c0d51
#
_cell.length_a   1.000
_cell.length_b   1.000
_cell.length_c   1.000
_cell.angle_alpha   90.00
_cell.angle_beta   90.00
_cell.angle_gamma   90.00
#
_symmetry.space_group_name_H-M   'P 1'
#
loop_
_entity.id
_entity.type
_entity.pdbx_description
1 polymer ?
#
loop_
_entity_poly.entity_id
_entity_poly.type
_entity_poly.pdbx_seq_one_letter_code
_entity_poly.pdbx_strand_id
1 'polypeptide(L)'
;MIKKLQRRLTLLLSSVSIFLLLFLLIFPFLFNRYTLYSSLKNALTTAANSPMHDYNSSGSYPVFMMLVNSDSEVIDSKGADFFLDADTKSKIAKDAISKINEDEKLFSSINGGKLFYLCKKDTPPDNFEDDANYSNDKNGHFNKDKGGNSGDSSFKDYTIYRIAVTDFSNEIKSLQRLSVLLTVLFFALSAIIILFSRYFVKKSIRPVSDAIISQRQFISDASHELKTPLTVIINNIGNLKKLLYKEHFDTQSISLIQKNIYGIDEMSTRMKHLTEDLLNLGRLEIWQDRKEQMQPVELSKLTDNECMYFEPLFFEDSKSLDYNIADNISILGDAKKIKDLISILLENALKYSVSHTSLTLCKQKNNVILSVENDISKELSKEDTQNIFKRFYRLDESHSSAGYGLGLPIAKEIVAIHKGEIKVKSENKKICFNVYFH
;
A
#
# COMPACT_ATOMS: atom_id res chain seq x y z
N MET A 1 -7.59 16.62 -9.27
CA MET A 1 -6.60 16.58 -8.18
C MET A 1 -6.33 15.14 -7.75
N ILE A 2 -7.31 14.35 -7.35
CA ILE A 2 -7.18 12.97 -6.83
C ILE A 2 -6.50 12.00 -7.80
N LYS A 3 -6.88 11.98 -9.10
CA LYS A 3 -6.22 11.15 -10.13
C LYS A 3 -4.71 11.45 -10.27
N LYS A 4 -4.32 12.73 -10.11
CA LYS A 4 -2.90 13.15 -10.15
C LYS A 4 -2.14 12.65 -8.91
N LEU A 5 -2.77 12.71 -7.74
CA LEU A 5 -2.23 12.18 -6.49
C LEU A 5 -2.07 10.66 -6.54
N GLN A 6 -3.09 9.94 -7.01
CA GLN A 6 -3.03 8.48 -7.20
C GLN A 6 -1.87 8.08 -8.09
N ARG A 7 -1.70 8.75 -9.25
CA ARG A 7 -0.60 8.47 -10.17
C ARG A 7 0.77 8.72 -9.53
N ARG A 8 0.93 9.82 -8.79
CA ARG A 8 2.20 10.14 -8.10
C ARG A 8 2.53 9.11 -7.00
N LEU A 9 1.56 8.74 -6.17
CA LEU A 9 1.73 7.73 -5.13
C LEU A 9 2.03 6.34 -5.70
N THR A 10 1.34 5.95 -6.77
CA THR A 10 1.64 4.68 -7.46
C THR A 10 3.07 4.67 -8.01
N LEU A 11 3.50 5.75 -8.68
CA LEU A 11 4.86 5.86 -9.20
C LEU A 11 5.90 5.82 -8.09
N LEU A 12 5.68 6.53 -6.99
CA LEU A 12 6.61 6.56 -5.87
C LEU A 12 6.71 5.19 -5.19
N LEU A 13 5.58 4.55 -4.89
CA LEU A 13 5.55 3.24 -4.26
C LEU A 13 6.20 2.18 -5.14
N SER A 14 5.86 2.15 -6.44
CA SER A 14 6.44 1.18 -7.37
C SER A 14 7.93 1.42 -7.60
N SER A 15 8.40 2.68 -7.72
CA SER A 15 9.82 2.98 -7.92
C SER A 15 10.69 2.57 -6.74
N VAL A 16 10.24 2.86 -5.50
CA VAL A 16 10.95 2.44 -4.28
C VAL A 16 11.01 0.92 -4.18
N SER A 17 9.88 0.24 -4.42
CA SER A 17 9.83 -1.23 -4.35
C SER A 17 10.69 -1.91 -5.42
N ILE A 18 10.72 -1.38 -6.66
CA ILE A 18 11.57 -1.89 -7.75
C ILE A 18 13.05 -1.65 -7.44
N PHE A 19 13.40 -0.48 -6.85
CA PHE A 19 14.77 -0.20 -6.43
C PHE A 19 15.26 -1.19 -5.36
N LEU A 20 14.44 -1.48 -4.36
CA LEU A 20 14.74 -2.48 -3.33
C LEU A 20 14.86 -3.88 -3.93
N LEU A 21 13.98 -4.25 -4.87
CA LEU A 21 14.05 -5.53 -5.59
C LEU A 21 15.37 -5.65 -6.38
N LEU A 22 15.77 -4.59 -7.07
CA LEU A 22 17.02 -4.54 -7.83
C LEU A 22 18.22 -4.80 -6.91
N PHE A 23 18.28 -4.11 -5.76
CA PHE A 23 19.33 -4.31 -4.76
C PHE A 23 19.37 -5.75 -4.24
N LEU A 24 18.19 -6.31 -3.93
CA LEU A 24 18.06 -7.67 -3.40
C LEU A 24 18.51 -8.75 -4.42
N LEU A 25 18.36 -8.50 -5.72
CA LEU A 25 18.77 -9.44 -6.76
C LEU A 25 20.23 -9.26 -7.20
N ILE A 26 20.73 -8.02 -7.23
CA ILE A 26 22.12 -7.74 -7.65
C ILE A 26 23.11 -8.17 -6.57
N PHE A 27 22.82 -7.93 -5.31
CA PHE A 27 23.75 -8.22 -4.22
C PHE A 27 24.18 -9.70 -4.16
N PRO A 28 23.26 -10.71 -4.16
CA PRO A 28 23.65 -12.12 -4.19
C PRO A 28 24.42 -12.51 -5.44
N PHE A 29 24.09 -11.91 -6.59
CA PHE A 29 24.82 -12.18 -7.84
C PHE A 29 26.26 -11.70 -7.77
N LEU A 30 26.49 -10.48 -7.30
CA LEU A 30 27.83 -9.92 -7.13
C LEU A 30 28.61 -10.68 -6.06
N PHE A 31 27.98 -11.06 -4.96
CA PHE A 31 28.58 -11.85 -3.90
C PHE A 31 29.00 -13.25 -4.41
N ASN A 32 28.12 -13.94 -5.13
CA ASN A 32 28.44 -15.24 -5.73
C ASN A 32 29.60 -15.13 -6.73
N ARG A 33 29.56 -14.12 -7.58
CA ARG A 33 30.67 -13.84 -8.51
C ARG A 33 31.99 -13.60 -7.75
N TYR A 34 31.97 -12.77 -6.73
CA TYR A 34 33.17 -12.50 -5.92
C TYR A 34 33.71 -13.75 -5.24
N THR A 35 32.85 -14.56 -4.62
CA THR A 35 33.28 -15.81 -3.95
C THR A 35 33.87 -16.83 -4.92
N LEU A 36 33.28 -16.99 -6.11
CA LEU A 36 33.79 -17.87 -7.16
C LEU A 36 35.18 -17.42 -7.63
N TYR A 37 35.38 -16.13 -7.91
CA TYR A 37 36.68 -15.59 -8.31
C TYR A 37 37.72 -15.69 -7.18
N SER A 38 37.33 -15.47 -5.94
CA SER A 38 38.21 -15.62 -4.76
C SER A 38 38.65 -17.08 -4.56
N SER A 39 37.70 -18.02 -4.66
CA SER A 39 38.00 -19.46 -4.55
C SER A 39 38.93 -19.92 -5.67
N LEU A 40 38.70 -19.48 -6.90
CA LEU A 40 39.53 -19.76 -8.04
C LEU A 40 40.96 -19.26 -7.85
N LYS A 41 41.12 -18.00 -7.43
CA LYS A 41 42.43 -17.39 -7.18
C LYS A 41 43.17 -18.14 -6.06
N ASN A 42 42.46 -18.52 -5.00
CA ASN A 42 43.05 -19.29 -3.91
C ASN A 42 43.49 -20.68 -4.37
N ALA A 43 42.67 -21.38 -5.17
CA ALA A 43 43.03 -22.70 -5.71
C ALA A 43 44.29 -22.63 -6.59
N LEU A 44 44.38 -21.67 -7.50
CA LEU A 44 45.56 -21.45 -8.34
C LEU A 44 46.78 -21.05 -7.51
N THR A 45 46.62 -20.22 -6.48
CA THR A 45 47.73 -19.82 -5.59
C THR A 45 48.25 -20.99 -4.79
N THR A 46 47.36 -21.83 -4.28
CA THR A 46 47.76 -23.07 -3.53
C THR A 46 48.48 -24.01 -4.46
N ALA A 47 47.97 -24.26 -5.65
CA ALA A 47 48.61 -25.10 -6.66
C ALA A 47 50.03 -24.59 -7.02
N ALA A 48 50.13 -23.30 -7.37
CA ALA A 48 51.41 -22.69 -7.74
C ALA A 48 52.46 -22.69 -6.62
N ASN A 49 52.06 -22.76 -5.36
CA ASN A 49 52.95 -22.84 -4.20
C ASN A 49 53.31 -24.31 -3.79
N SER A 50 52.56 -25.30 -4.29
CA SER A 50 52.79 -26.71 -3.96
C SER A 50 53.95 -27.29 -4.81
N PRO A 51 54.79 -28.19 -4.26
CA PRO A 51 55.79 -28.90 -5.05
C PRO A 51 55.12 -29.71 -6.16
N MET A 52 55.75 -29.76 -7.35
CA MET A 52 55.15 -30.43 -8.52
C MET A 52 54.97 -31.94 -8.30
N HIS A 53 55.88 -32.55 -7.55
CA HIS A 53 55.81 -33.98 -7.21
C HIS A 53 54.65 -34.33 -6.26
N ASP A 54 54.28 -33.47 -5.32
CA ASP A 54 53.29 -33.74 -4.28
C ASP A 54 51.88 -33.22 -4.62
N TYR A 55 51.74 -32.52 -5.76
CA TYR A 55 50.46 -31.95 -6.13
C TYR A 55 49.45 -33.05 -6.52
N ASN A 56 48.43 -33.19 -5.70
CA ASN A 56 47.27 -34.03 -5.98
C ASN A 56 46.06 -33.13 -6.22
N SER A 57 45.40 -33.29 -7.36
CA SER A 57 44.28 -32.44 -7.84
C SER A 57 42.97 -32.61 -7.05
N SER A 58 43.06 -32.88 -5.74
CA SER A 58 41.88 -33.08 -4.87
C SER A 58 41.18 -31.79 -4.42
N GLY A 59 41.52 -30.66 -5.00
CA GLY A 59 40.87 -29.35 -4.69
C GLY A 59 39.56 -29.13 -5.40
N SER A 60 38.85 -28.05 -5.00
CA SER A 60 37.54 -27.65 -5.57
C SER A 60 37.57 -27.36 -7.07
N TYR A 61 38.73 -27.12 -7.64
CA TYR A 61 38.96 -26.90 -9.07
C TYR A 61 40.03 -27.81 -9.61
N PRO A 62 39.84 -28.44 -10.79
CA PRO A 62 40.89 -29.17 -11.48
C PRO A 62 41.98 -28.19 -11.94
N VAL A 63 43.18 -28.29 -11.43
CA VAL A 63 44.30 -27.42 -11.80
C VAL A 63 45.34 -28.24 -12.56
N PHE A 64 45.78 -27.70 -13.69
CA PHE A 64 46.92 -28.18 -14.45
C PHE A 64 48.11 -27.28 -14.19
N MET A 65 49.27 -27.87 -13.87
CA MET A 65 50.51 -27.14 -13.64
C MET A 65 51.50 -27.42 -14.73
N MET A 66 52.26 -26.40 -15.14
CA MET A 66 53.39 -26.51 -16.06
C MET A 66 54.57 -25.68 -15.57
N LEU A 67 55.76 -26.19 -15.79
CA LEU A 67 57.03 -25.49 -15.64
C LEU A 67 57.47 -25.02 -17.02
N VAL A 68 57.86 -23.76 -17.12
CA VAL A 68 58.17 -23.11 -18.40
C VAL A 68 59.50 -22.36 -18.24
N ASN A 69 60.39 -22.42 -19.27
CA ASN A 69 61.62 -21.65 -19.29
C ASN A 69 61.39 -20.22 -19.80
N SER A 70 62.42 -19.40 -19.78
CA SER A 70 62.39 -18.01 -20.27
C SER A 70 62.01 -17.91 -21.75
N ASP A 71 62.20 -18.92 -22.53
CA ASP A 71 61.89 -18.99 -23.97
C ASP A 71 60.44 -19.46 -24.25
N SER A 72 59.62 -19.59 -23.21
CA SER A 72 58.23 -20.07 -23.23
C SER A 72 58.07 -21.55 -23.60
N GLU A 73 59.11 -22.37 -23.47
CA GLU A 73 59.03 -23.81 -23.65
C GLU A 73 58.59 -24.51 -22.40
N VAL A 74 57.64 -25.45 -22.50
CA VAL A 74 57.17 -26.26 -21.39
C VAL A 74 58.18 -27.34 -21.04
N ILE A 75 58.79 -27.29 -19.88
CA ILE A 75 59.79 -28.25 -19.39
C ILE A 75 59.09 -29.49 -18.82
N ASP A 76 58.09 -29.31 -17.98
CA ASP A 76 57.34 -30.39 -17.34
C ASP A 76 55.89 -29.96 -17.09
N SER A 77 54.98 -30.93 -16.99
CA SER A 77 53.58 -30.65 -16.74
C SER A 77 52.89 -31.77 -15.96
N LYS A 78 52.05 -31.42 -14.97
CA LYS A 78 51.31 -32.37 -14.14
C LYS A 78 49.95 -31.80 -13.76
N GLY A 79 48.98 -32.64 -13.48
CA GLY A 79 47.69 -32.22 -12.88
C GLY A 79 46.46 -32.78 -13.58
N ALA A 80 45.32 -32.09 -13.47
CA ALA A 80 44.02 -32.57 -13.81
C ALA A 80 43.88 -32.97 -15.28
N ASP A 81 43.07 -33.98 -15.55
CA ASP A 81 42.76 -34.58 -16.87
C ASP A 81 42.00 -33.69 -17.85
N PHE A 82 42.02 -32.36 -17.71
CA PHE A 82 41.48 -31.58 -18.80
C PHE A 82 42.60 -31.33 -19.85
N PHE A 83 42.26 -31.66 -21.03
CA PHE A 83 43.21 -31.66 -22.16
C PHE A 83 43.45 -30.22 -22.64
N LEU A 84 44.66 -29.69 -22.32
CA LEU A 84 45.20 -28.51 -22.96
C LEU A 84 46.05 -28.96 -24.15
N ASP A 85 45.66 -28.58 -25.38
CA ASP A 85 46.45 -28.83 -26.57
C ASP A 85 47.80 -28.07 -26.52
N ALA A 86 48.79 -28.52 -27.29
CA ALA A 86 50.13 -27.95 -27.27
C ALA A 86 50.11 -26.45 -27.66
N ASP A 87 49.20 -26.06 -28.52
CA ASP A 87 49.03 -24.68 -28.99
C ASP A 87 48.54 -23.75 -27.87
N THR A 88 47.56 -24.23 -27.08
CA THR A 88 47.02 -23.49 -25.91
C THR A 88 48.07 -23.39 -24.83
N LYS A 89 48.82 -24.46 -24.53
CA LYS A 89 49.92 -24.43 -23.54
C LYS A 89 50.97 -23.38 -23.92
N SER A 90 51.40 -23.35 -25.20
CA SER A 90 52.36 -22.37 -25.74
C SER A 90 51.79 -20.92 -25.63
N LYS A 91 50.50 -20.72 -25.95
CA LYS A 91 49.84 -19.40 -25.84
C LYS A 91 49.83 -18.92 -24.37
N ILE A 92 49.46 -19.78 -23.43
CA ILE A 92 49.46 -19.45 -22.01
C ILE A 92 50.89 -19.10 -21.55
N ALA A 93 51.90 -19.90 -21.92
CA ALA A 93 53.28 -19.67 -21.55
C ALA A 93 53.79 -18.31 -22.05
N LYS A 94 53.56 -18.00 -23.34
CA LYS A 94 53.94 -16.70 -23.94
C LYS A 94 53.19 -15.53 -23.30
N ASP A 95 51.89 -15.62 -23.06
CA ASP A 95 51.09 -14.59 -22.43
C ASP A 95 51.55 -14.34 -20.97
N ALA A 96 51.78 -15.39 -20.23
CA ALA A 96 52.24 -15.34 -18.85
C ALA A 96 53.62 -14.65 -18.72
N ILE A 97 54.60 -15.11 -19.55
CA ILE A 97 55.98 -14.59 -19.51
C ILE A 97 55.99 -13.10 -19.99
N SER A 98 55.22 -12.77 -21.03
CA SER A 98 55.14 -11.40 -21.53
C SER A 98 54.55 -10.40 -20.50
N LYS A 99 53.72 -10.86 -19.59
CA LYS A 99 53.01 -10.02 -18.60
C LYS A 99 53.61 -10.00 -17.22
N ILE A 100 54.46 -10.99 -16.84
CA ILE A 100 54.99 -11.16 -15.49
C ILE A 100 56.14 -10.17 -15.18
N ASN A 101 56.35 -9.15 -15.78
CA ASN A 101 57.35 -8.11 -15.53
C ASN A 101 58.18 -8.38 -14.25
N GLU A 102 58.30 -7.40 -13.34
CA GLU A 102 59.04 -7.50 -12.06
C GLU A 102 58.22 -8.14 -10.92
N ASP A 103 56.92 -8.43 -11.18
CA ASP A 103 56.05 -9.04 -10.18
C ASP A 103 56.39 -10.52 -9.98
N GLU A 104 56.53 -10.95 -8.71
CA GLU A 104 56.75 -12.37 -8.37
C GLU A 104 55.61 -13.29 -8.77
N LYS A 105 54.38 -12.74 -8.95
CA LYS A 105 53.16 -13.51 -9.25
C LYS A 105 52.21 -12.72 -10.17
N LEU A 106 51.73 -13.39 -11.19
CA LEU A 106 50.73 -12.85 -12.13
C LEU A 106 49.49 -13.73 -12.15
N PHE A 107 48.31 -13.15 -11.96
CA PHE A 107 47.01 -13.79 -12.18
C PHE A 107 46.33 -13.18 -13.42
N SER A 108 46.02 -14.00 -14.40
CA SER A 108 45.40 -13.56 -15.65
C SER A 108 44.49 -14.62 -16.27
N SER A 109 43.86 -14.30 -17.42
CA SER A 109 43.02 -15.23 -18.15
C SER A 109 43.18 -15.08 -19.66
N ILE A 110 42.95 -16.15 -20.40
CA ILE A 110 42.89 -16.17 -21.86
C ILE A 110 41.60 -16.82 -22.34
N ASN A 111 41.41 -16.85 -23.68
CA ASN A 111 40.21 -17.35 -24.35
C ASN A 111 38.89 -16.72 -23.83
N GLY A 112 38.86 -15.39 -23.65
CA GLY A 112 37.67 -14.67 -23.19
C GLY A 112 37.28 -14.99 -21.73
N GLY A 113 38.27 -15.26 -20.89
CA GLY A 113 38.08 -15.57 -19.47
C GLY A 113 37.67 -17.01 -19.19
N LYS A 114 37.79 -17.93 -20.13
CA LYS A 114 37.48 -19.34 -19.92
C LYS A 114 38.58 -20.10 -19.23
N LEU A 115 39.85 -19.77 -19.51
CA LEU A 115 41.02 -20.34 -18.89
C LEU A 115 41.66 -19.28 -18.03
N PHE A 116 41.81 -19.57 -16.75
CA PHE A 116 42.54 -18.73 -15.80
C PHE A 116 43.86 -19.36 -15.45
N TYR A 117 44.89 -18.53 -15.33
CA TYR A 117 46.20 -18.99 -14.89
C TYR A 117 46.80 -18.05 -13.87
N LEU A 118 47.68 -18.64 -13.04
CA LEU A 118 48.56 -17.94 -12.13
C LEU A 118 50.00 -18.36 -12.48
N CYS A 119 50.78 -17.37 -12.85
CA CYS A 119 52.21 -17.54 -13.10
C CYS A 119 53.02 -17.03 -11.91
N LYS A 120 53.97 -17.82 -11.46
CA LYS A 120 54.92 -17.48 -10.41
C LYS A 120 56.33 -17.72 -10.88
N LYS A 121 57.24 -16.75 -10.60
CA LYS A 121 58.68 -16.96 -10.80
C LYS A 121 59.14 -17.96 -9.76
N ASP A 122 59.83 -19.01 -10.18
CA ASP A 122 60.34 -20.08 -9.31
C ASP A 122 61.87 -20.04 -9.32
N THR A 123 62.47 -20.39 -8.20
CA THR A 123 63.92 -20.63 -8.07
C THR A 123 64.19 -22.07 -8.52
N PRO A 124 65.27 -22.32 -9.30
CA PRO A 124 65.67 -23.70 -9.58
C PRO A 124 65.84 -24.49 -8.30
N PRO A 125 65.39 -25.75 -8.26
CA PRO A 125 65.66 -26.61 -7.06
C PRO A 125 67.14 -26.73 -6.86
N ASP A 126 67.57 -26.68 -5.58
CA ASP A 126 68.98 -26.69 -5.12
C ASP A 126 69.83 -27.87 -5.65
N ASN A 127 69.17 -28.89 -6.21
CA ASN A 127 69.88 -30.09 -6.79
C ASN A 127 70.14 -29.96 -8.30
N PHE A 128 69.92 -28.79 -8.93
CA PHE A 128 70.19 -28.57 -10.35
C PHE A 128 71.66 -28.29 -10.63
N GLU A 129 72.48 -28.03 -9.60
CA GLU A 129 73.94 -27.77 -9.73
C GLU A 129 74.76 -28.97 -10.08
N ASP A 130 74.30 -30.22 -9.78
CA ASP A 130 75.12 -31.40 -9.97
C ASP A 130 74.85 -32.20 -11.30
N ASP A 131 73.86 -31.87 -12.06
CA ASP A 131 73.50 -32.69 -13.24
C ASP A 131 73.52 -31.86 -14.56
N ALA A 132 74.69 -31.33 -14.88
CA ALA A 132 74.90 -30.59 -16.20
C ALA A 132 74.98 -31.52 -17.42
N ASN A 133 74.24 -32.62 -17.47
CA ASN A 133 74.16 -33.49 -18.63
C ASN A 133 72.75 -34.02 -18.88
N TYR A 134 71.88 -33.14 -19.26
CA TYR A 134 70.56 -33.54 -19.83
C TYR A 134 70.50 -33.18 -21.32
N SER A 135 70.64 -34.17 -22.19
CA SER A 135 70.32 -34.03 -23.60
C SER A 135 68.85 -34.39 -23.85
N ASN A 136 68.17 -33.55 -24.63
CA ASN A 136 66.78 -33.71 -25.00
C ASN A 136 66.65 -34.85 -26.02
N ASP A 137 66.07 -36.00 -25.61
CA ASP A 137 65.72 -37.05 -26.57
C ASP A 137 64.39 -36.68 -27.29
N LYS A 138 64.29 -37.07 -28.59
CA LYS A 138 63.16 -36.73 -29.46
C LYS A 138 61.78 -37.20 -29.00
N ASN A 139 61.67 -37.87 -27.86
CA ASN A 139 60.45 -38.37 -27.26
C ASN A 139 60.07 -37.67 -25.91
N GLY A 140 60.76 -36.57 -25.52
CA GLY A 140 60.37 -35.78 -24.35
C GLY A 140 60.71 -36.43 -22.98
N HIS A 141 61.55 -37.46 -22.94
CA HIS A 141 62.06 -38.03 -21.72
C HIS A 141 63.48 -37.53 -21.42
N PHE A 142 63.70 -36.99 -20.24
CA PHE A 142 65.03 -36.65 -19.74
C PHE A 142 65.81 -37.92 -19.45
N ASN A 143 66.89 -38.20 -20.23
CA ASN A 143 67.80 -39.31 -19.97
C ASN A 143 69.16 -38.77 -19.46
N LYS A 144 69.69 -39.37 -18.46
CA LYS A 144 71.02 -39.06 -17.83
C LYS A 144 72.15 -39.75 -18.63
N ASP A 145 72.86 -39.02 -19.48
CA ASP A 145 74.08 -39.55 -20.09
C ASP A 145 75.30 -39.31 -19.23
N LYS A 146 76.00 -40.40 -18.94
CA LYS A 146 77.23 -40.43 -18.23
C LYS A 146 78.41 -40.15 -19.16
N GLY A 147 79.17 -39.09 -18.89
CA GLY A 147 80.53 -38.94 -19.25
C GLY A 147 80.93 -37.93 -20.31
N GLY A 148 81.76 -36.98 -19.98
CA GLY A 148 82.64 -36.25 -20.88
C GLY A 148 82.93 -34.79 -20.48
N ASN A 149 84.02 -34.59 -19.86
CA ASN A 149 85.04 -33.53 -19.75
C ASN A 149 84.70 -32.05 -20.10
N SER A 150 84.83 -31.21 -19.08
CA SER A 150 85.31 -29.81 -18.95
C SER A 150 85.34 -28.89 -20.16
N GLY A 151 84.69 -27.79 -20.09
CA GLY A 151 84.93 -26.56 -20.89
C GLY A 151 83.81 -25.57 -20.83
N ASP A 152 84.00 -24.50 -20.08
CA ASP A 152 83.40 -23.20 -20.18
C ASP A 152 81.85 -23.14 -20.09
N SER A 153 81.34 -23.29 -18.90
CA SER A 153 79.93 -23.06 -18.60
C SER A 153 79.67 -21.57 -18.19
N SER A 154 79.42 -20.75 -19.18
CA SER A 154 78.64 -19.51 -18.84
C SER A 154 77.27 -19.97 -18.30
N PHE A 155 77.10 -19.89 -17.01
CA PHE A 155 75.78 -20.11 -16.35
C PHE A 155 74.82 -19.13 -16.94
N LYS A 156 74.01 -19.56 -17.91
CA LYS A 156 72.78 -18.84 -18.26
C LYS A 156 71.87 -18.92 -17.06
N ASP A 157 71.49 -17.77 -16.53
CA ASP A 157 70.56 -17.57 -15.42
C ASP A 157 69.18 -18.11 -15.91
N TYR A 158 68.91 -19.42 -15.68
CA TYR A 158 67.69 -20.08 -16.07
C TYR A 158 66.57 -19.70 -15.09
N THR A 159 65.81 -18.67 -15.45
CA THR A 159 64.58 -18.35 -14.73
C THR A 159 63.49 -19.33 -15.13
N ILE A 160 62.97 -20.10 -14.17
CA ILE A 160 61.87 -21.02 -14.35
C ILE A 160 60.59 -20.38 -13.87
N TYR A 161 59.51 -20.55 -14.64
CA TYR A 161 58.20 -20.06 -14.28
C TYR A 161 57.26 -21.26 -14.02
N ARG A 162 56.54 -21.21 -12.90
CA ARG A 162 55.51 -22.17 -12.57
C ARG A 162 54.15 -21.55 -12.93
N ILE A 163 53.40 -22.20 -13.81
CA ILE A 163 52.11 -21.74 -14.27
C ILE A 163 51.05 -22.77 -13.89
N ALA A 164 50.12 -22.35 -13.00
CA ALA A 164 48.93 -23.14 -12.64
C ALA A 164 47.75 -22.65 -13.49
N VAL A 165 47.06 -23.56 -14.16
CA VAL A 165 45.95 -23.25 -15.13
C VAL A 165 44.71 -24.02 -14.73
N THR A 166 43.56 -23.43 -14.83
CA THR A 166 42.25 -24.10 -14.65
C THR A 166 41.24 -23.67 -15.69
N ASP A 167 40.33 -24.56 -16.04
CA ASP A 167 39.16 -24.25 -16.89
C ASP A 167 37.99 -23.79 -16.03
N PHE A 168 37.53 -22.57 -16.31
CA PHE A 168 36.42 -21.93 -15.61
C PHE A 168 35.16 -21.79 -16.52
N SER A 169 35.13 -22.52 -17.63
CA SER A 169 34.05 -22.43 -18.63
C SER A 169 32.67 -22.81 -18.08
N ASN A 170 32.61 -23.80 -17.20
CA ASN A 170 31.35 -24.28 -16.64
C ASN A 170 30.79 -23.28 -15.62
N GLU A 171 31.65 -22.67 -14.82
CA GLU A 171 31.30 -21.64 -13.86
C GLU A 171 30.79 -20.38 -14.54
N ILE A 172 31.43 -19.97 -15.65
CA ILE A 172 30.95 -18.84 -16.47
C ILE A 172 29.56 -19.13 -17.03
N LYS A 173 29.34 -20.34 -17.58
CA LYS A 173 28.03 -20.75 -18.10
C LYS A 173 26.98 -20.75 -16.97
N SER A 174 27.34 -21.20 -15.77
CA SER A 174 26.44 -21.19 -14.61
C SER A 174 26.08 -19.77 -14.18
N LEU A 175 27.06 -18.85 -14.14
CA LEU A 175 26.84 -17.42 -13.88
C LEU A 175 25.96 -16.77 -14.92
N GLN A 176 26.15 -17.11 -16.21
CA GLN A 176 25.31 -16.62 -17.30
C GLN A 176 23.86 -17.11 -17.16
N ARG A 177 23.64 -18.39 -16.87
CA ARG A 177 22.30 -18.95 -16.62
C ARG A 177 21.63 -18.26 -15.44
N LEU A 178 22.37 -18.06 -14.34
CA LEU A 178 21.90 -17.36 -13.15
C LEU A 178 21.51 -15.90 -13.48
N SER A 179 22.33 -15.20 -14.28
CA SER A 179 22.05 -13.81 -14.65
C SER A 179 20.77 -13.70 -15.50
N VAL A 180 20.56 -14.61 -16.45
CA VAL A 180 19.35 -14.66 -17.27
C VAL A 180 18.12 -14.93 -16.39
N LEU A 181 18.20 -15.91 -15.48
CA LEU A 181 17.12 -16.26 -14.58
C LEU A 181 16.74 -15.08 -13.68
N LEU A 182 17.74 -14.41 -13.06
CA LEU A 182 17.52 -13.24 -12.22
C LEU A 182 16.92 -12.06 -12.99
N THR A 183 17.32 -11.89 -14.26
CA THR A 183 16.77 -10.85 -15.13
C THR A 183 15.29 -11.10 -15.44
N VAL A 184 14.94 -12.34 -15.81
CA VAL A 184 13.53 -12.72 -16.05
C VAL A 184 12.70 -12.55 -14.79
N LEU A 185 13.23 -13.00 -13.66
CA LEU A 185 12.57 -12.86 -12.35
C LEU A 185 12.36 -11.38 -11.97
N PHE A 186 13.36 -10.52 -12.23
CA PHE A 186 13.26 -9.08 -12.00
C PHE A 186 12.10 -8.45 -12.78
N PHE A 187 11.98 -8.73 -14.07
CA PHE A 187 10.89 -8.19 -14.89
C PHE A 187 9.52 -8.72 -14.46
N ALA A 188 9.42 -10.02 -14.17
CA ALA A 188 8.19 -10.63 -13.69
C ALA A 188 7.72 -10.03 -12.36
N LEU A 189 8.61 -9.93 -11.37
CA LEU A 189 8.28 -9.33 -10.07
C LEU A 189 8.00 -7.83 -10.18
N SER A 190 8.71 -7.10 -11.04
CA SER A 190 8.46 -5.68 -11.29
C SER A 190 7.05 -5.45 -11.86
N ALA A 191 6.59 -6.29 -12.78
CA ALA A 191 5.24 -6.23 -13.31
C ALA A 191 4.19 -6.47 -12.21
N ILE A 192 4.39 -7.46 -11.35
CA ILE A 192 3.52 -7.77 -10.21
C ILE A 192 3.47 -6.57 -9.24
N ILE A 193 4.62 -5.99 -8.89
CA ILE A 193 4.72 -4.82 -8.01
C ILE A 193 3.91 -3.64 -8.57
N ILE A 194 4.01 -3.36 -9.86
CA ILE A 194 3.28 -2.26 -10.51
C ILE A 194 1.77 -2.50 -10.44
N LEU A 195 1.30 -3.71 -10.75
CA LEU A 195 -0.11 -4.07 -10.70
C LEU A 195 -0.67 -3.98 -9.27
N PHE A 196 0.05 -4.55 -8.31
CA PHE A 196 -0.31 -4.50 -6.89
C PHE A 196 -0.35 -3.08 -6.34
N SER A 197 0.66 -2.26 -6.67
CA SER A 197 0.74 -0.85 -6.27
C SER A 197 -0.47 -0.05 -6.80
N ARG A 198 -0.86 -0.27 -8.08
CA ARG A 198 -2.04 0.36 -8.67
C ARG A 198 -3.33 -0.04 -7.96
N TYR A 199 -3.50 -1.33 -7.69
CA TYR A 199 -4.66 -1.84 -6.98
C TYR A 199 -4.74 -1.28 -5.55
N PHE A 200 -3.64 -1.35 -4.81
CA PHE A 200 -3.56 -0.90 -3.41
C PHE A 200 -3.82 0.61 -3.27
N VAL A 201 -3.16 1.45 -4.07
CA VAL A 201 -3.35 2.91 -4.06
C VAL A 201 -4.79 3.27 -4.42
N LYS A 202 -5.38 2.61 -5.44
CA LYS A 202 -6.79 2.85 -5.81
C LYS A 202 -7.73 2.50 -4.65
N LYS A 203 -7.54 1.37 -3.99
CA LYS A 203 -8.38 0.93 -2.88
C LYS A 203 -8.24 1.83 -1.65
N SER A 204 -7.00 2.24 -1.32
CA SER A 204 -6.71 3.08 -0.14
C SER A 204 -7.17 4.54 -0.29
N ILE A 205 -7.12 5.10 -1.50
CA ILE A 205 -7.51 6.50 -1.73
C ILE A 205 -9.02 6.66 -1.96
N ARG A 206 -9.72 5.60 -2.36
CA ARG A 206 -11.16 5.69 -2.64
C ARG A 206 -11.97 6.24 -1.46
N PRO A 207 -11.84 5.75 -0.22
CA PRO A 207 -12.60 6.27 0.92
C PRO A 207 -12.35 7.77 1.16
N VAL A 208 -11.09 8.21 1.05
CA VAL A 208 -10.72 9.63 1.21
C VAL A 208 -11.32 10.49 0.09
N SER A 209 -11.31 9.97 -1.13
CA SER A 209 -11.94 10.65 -2.26
C SER A 209 -13.45 10.84 -2.06
N ASP A 210 -14.12 9.77 -1.64
CA ASP A 210 -15.57 9.77 -1.43
C ASP A 210 -15.94 10.72 -0.27
N ALA A 211 -15.14 10.76 0.80
CA ALA A 211 -15.31 11.71 1.91
C ALA A 211 -15.16 13.17 1.45
N ILE A 212 -14.14 13.49 0.65
CA ILE A 212 -13.94 14.87 0.12
C ILE A 212 -15.09 15.29 -0.79
N ILE A 213 -15.60 14.37 -1.64
CA ILE A 213 -16.74 14.66 -2.52
C ILE A 213 -17.98 14.92 -1.69
N SER A 214 -18.27 14.07 -0.71
CA SER A 214 -19.40 14.22 0.21
C SER A 214 -19.33 15.55 0.98
N GLN A 215 -18.14 15.91 1.49
CA GLN A 215 -17.94 17.18 2.19
C GLN A 215 -18.18 18.40 1.28
N ARG A 216 -17.73 18.36 0.04
CA ARG A 216 -17.99 19.46 -0.92
C ARG A 216 -19.46 19.59 -1.25
N GLN A 217 -20.14 18.46 -1.47
CA GLN A 217 -21.56 18.43 -1.72
C GLN A 217 -22.32 19.04 -0.53
N PHE A 218 -21.97 18.63 0.69
CA PHE A 218 -22.55 19.18 1.93
C PHE A 218 -22.41 20.70 2.04
N ILE A 219 -21.21 21.25 1.76
CA ILE A 219 -20.99 22.70 1.80
C ILE A 219 -21.82 23.41 0.73
N SER A 220 -21.93 22.84 -0.47
CA SER A 220 -22.72 23.38 -1.55
C SER A 220 -24.22 23.44 -1.18
N ASP A 221 -24.74 22.30 -0.70
CA ASP A 221 -26.15 22.16 -0.36
C ASP A 221 -26.52 23.06 0.85
N ALA A 222 -25.68 23.09 1.89
CA ALA A 222 -25.85 24.01 3.01
C ALA A 222 -25.88 25.48 2.58
N SER A 223 -25.01 25.86 1.63
CA SER A 223 -24.97 27.22 1.08
C SER A 223 -26.26 27.57 0.34
N HIS A 224 -26.81 26.63 -0.44
CA HIS A 224 -28.07 26.81 -1.14
C HIS A 224 -29.26 26.93 -0.17
N GLU A 225 -29.34 26.06 0.83
CA GLU A 225 -30.40 26.04 1.83
C GLU A 225 -30.38 27.28 2.77
N LEU A 226 -29.19 27.88 3.00
CA LEU A 226 -29.07 29.15 3.73
C LEU A 226 -29.41 30.36 2.87
N LYS A 227 -29.13 30.34 1.58
CA LYS A 227 -29.38 31.47 0.67
C LYS A 227 -30.86 31.76 0.49
N THR A 228 -31.68 30.71 0.42
CA THR A 228 -33.14 30.84 0.18
C THR A 228 -33.84 31.65 1.28
N PRO A 229 -33.80 31.25 2.58
CA PRO A 229 -34.43 32.03 3.65
C PRO A 229 -33.82 33.44 3.81
N LEU A 230 -32.50 33.56 3.62
CA LEU A 230 -31.84 34.88 3.65
C LEU A 230 -32.41 35.82 2.56
N THR A 231 -32.60 35.29 1.37
CA THR A 231 -33.22 36.09 0.28
C THR A 231 -34.63 36.52 0.61
N VAL A 232 -35.44 35.66 1.23
CA VAL A 232 -36.82 36.00 1.68
C VAL A 232 -36.78 37.08 2.76
N ILE A 233 -35.88 36.98 3.75
CA ILE A 233 -35.68 37.99 4.79
C ILE A 233 -35.34 39.35 4.16
N ILE A 234 -34.33 39.37 3.26
CA ILE A 234 -33.90 40.61 2.58
C ILE A 234 -35.07 41.25 1.78
N ASN A 235 -35.84 40.43 1.06
CA ASN A 235 -36.99 40.91 0.30
C ASN A 235 -38.07 41.48 1.21
N ASN A 236 -38.41 40.82 2.33
CA ASN A 236 -39.38 41.28 3.29
C ASN A 236 -38.95 42.62 3.94
N ILE A 237 -37.65 42.72 4.31
CA ILE A 237 -37.07 43.99 4.79
C ILE A 237 -37.14 45.08 3.74
N GLY A 238 -36.85 44.77 2.47
CA GLY A 238 -37.00 45.69 1.35
C GLY A 238 -38.45 46.21 1.17
N ASN A 239 -39.42 45.31 1.31
CA ASN A 239 -40.84 45.65 1.25
C ASN A 239 -41.28 46.52 2.45
N LEU A 240 -40.82 46.17 3.65
CA LEU A 240 -41.05 46.98 4.85
C LEU A 240 -40.50 48.41 4.69
N LYS A 241 -39.26 48.57 4.18
CA LYS A 241 -38.69 49.88 3.91
C LYS A 241 -39.56 50.70 2.94
N LYS A 242 -40.04 50.09 1.85
CA LYS A 242 -40.94 50.77 0.87
C LYS A 242 -42.24 51.21 1.52
N LEU A 243 -42.81 50.40 2.42
CA LEU A 243 -44.04 50.72 3.11
C LEU A 243 -43.85 51.89 4.10
N LEU A 244 -42.70 51.93 4.80
CA LEU A 244 -42.38 53.01 5.76
C LEU A 244 -42.18 54.38 5.12
N TYR A 245 -41.91 54.48 3.84
CA TYR A 245 -41.82 55.75 3.08
C TYR A 245 -43.15 56.25 2.52
N LYS A 246 -44.28 55.54 2.78
CA LYS A 246 -45.59 56.03 2.40
C LYS A 246 -46.08 57.10 3.41
N GLU A 247 -46.62 58.20 2.90
CA GLU A 247 -47.08 59.30 3.74
C GLU A 247 -48.35 58.99 4.58
N HIS A 248 -49.12 57.94 4.19
CA HIS A 248 -50.35 57.53 4.90
C HIS A 248 -50.40 56.02 5.02
N PHE A 249 -50.64 55.54 6.26
CA PHE A 249 -50.86 54.14 6.60
C PHE A 249 -52.35 53.81 6.62
N ASP A 250 -52.82 53.04 5.66
CA ASP A 250 -54.14 52.45 5.66
C ASP A 250 -54.12 51.05 6.30
N THR A 251 -55.29 50.48 6.60
CA THR A 251 -55.41 49.14 7.19
C THR A 251 -54.69 48.06 6.37
N GLN A 252 -54.63 48.26 5.05
CA GLN A 252 -53.96 47.33 4.12
C GLN A 252 -52.43 47.39 4.29
N SER A 253 -51.88 48.59 4.52
CA SER A 253 -50.45 48.78 4.81
C SER A 253 -50.03 48.11 6.10
N ILE A 254 -50.86 48.19 7.18
CA ILE A 254 -50.63 47.54 8.46
C ILE A 254 -50.61 46.01 8.31
N SER A 255 -51.59 45.45 7.57
CA SER A 255 -51.62 43.99 7.29
C SER A 255 -50.41 43.50 6.52
N LEU A 256 -49.92 44.27 5.55
CA LEU A 256 -48.71 43.97 4.78
C LEU A 256 -47.43 44.03 5.66
N ILE A 257 -47.37 45.01 6.57
CA ILE A 257 -46.28 45.12 7.55
C ILE A 257 -46.25 43.88 8.43
N GLN A 258 -47.37 43.48 9.00
CA GLN A 258 -47.47 42.27 9.84
C GLN A 258 -47.06 41.02 9.07
N LYS A 259 -47.52 40.84 7.83
CA LYS A 259 -47.14 39.71 6.98
C LYS A 259 -45.64 39.67 6.71
N ASN A 260 -44.99 40.80 6.41
CA ASN A 260 -43.53 40.84 6.17
C ASN A 260 -42.75 40.56 7.47
N ILE A 261 -43.17 41.07 8.65
CA ILE A 261 -42.56 40.76 9.92
C ILE A 261 -42.68 39.28 10.23
N TYR A 262 -43.87 38.69 10.07
CA TYR A 262 -44.08 37.25 10.29
C TYR A 262 -43.16 36.40 9.36
N GLY A 263 -43.06 36.80 8.07
CA GLY A 263 -42.17 36.10 7.13
C GLY A 263 -40.67 36.20 7.50
N ILE A 264 -40.24 37.31 8.12
CA ILE A 264 -38.87 37.45 8.63
C ILE A 264 -38.65 36.54 9.84
N ASP A 265 -39.59 36.53 10.80
CA ASP A 265 -39.51 35.72 12.02
C ASP A 265 -39.49 34.23 11.67
N GLU A 266 -40.41 33.77 10.82
CA GLU A 266 -40.45 32.39 10.33
C GLU A 266 -39.13 31.96 9.67
N MET A 267 -38.60 32.78 8.76
CA MET A 267 -37.34 32.42 8.06
C MET A 267 -36.14 32.50 8.99
N SER A 268 -36.13 33.40 9.95
CA SER A 268 -35.07 33.47 10.99
C SER A 268 -35.04 32.23 11.89
N THR A 269 -36.23 31.78 12.28
CA THR A 269 -36.40 30.54 13.07
C THR A 269 -35.95 29.32 12.27
N ARG A 270 -36.33 29.23 11.00
CA ARG A 270 -35.89 28.17 10.09
C ARG A 270 -34.37 28.15 9.91
N MET A 271 -33.71 29.31 9.76
CA MET A 271 -32.26 29.42 9.67
C MET A 271 -31.58 28.97 10.95
N LYS A 272 -32.12 29.31 12.12
CA LYS A 272 -31.64 28.86 13.42
C LYS A 272 -31.62 27.34 13.49
N HIS A 273 -32.72 26.66 13.18
CA HIS A 273 -32.81 25.20 13.19
C HIS A 273 -31.82 24.56 12.20
N LEU A 274 -31.71 25.11 10.97
CA LEU A 274 -30.76 24.62 9.99
C LEU A 274 -29.31 24.71 10.50
N THR A 275 -28.94 25.85 11.12
CA THR A 275 -27.59 26.02 11.66
C THR A 275 -27.32 25.10 12.85
N GLU A 276 -28.29 24.85 13.72
CA GLU A 276 -28.20 23.89 14.83
C GLU A 276 -28.01 22.47 14.31
N ASP A 277 -28.76 22.04 13.30
CA ASP A 277 -28.62 20.73 12.64
C ASP A 277 -27.24 20.54 12.00
N LEU A 278 -26.74 21.57 11.28
CA LEU A 278 -25.41 21.57 10.67
C LEU A 278 -24.30 21.45 11.72
N LEU A 279 -24.43 22.20 12.83
CA LEU A 279 -23.49 22.12 13.94
C LEU A 279 -23.53 20.75 14.65
N ASN A 280 -24.72 20.18 14.81
CA ASN A 280 -24.88 18.83 15.38
C ASN A 280 -24.23 17.77 14.50
N LEU A 281 -24.46 17.81 13.18
CA LEU A 281 -23.80 16.92 12.22
C LEU A 281 -22.27 17.04 12.28
N GLY A 282 -21.73 18.26 12.25
CA GLY A 282 -20.29 18.47 12.34
C GLY A 282 -19.67 17.97 13.67
N ARG A 283 -20.40 18.10 14.77
CA ARG A 283 -19.97 17.56 16.07
C ARG A 283 -20.00 16.04 16.09
N LEU A 284 -21.02 15.40 15.51
CA LEU A 284 -21.15 13.93 15.47
C LEU A 284 -20.02 13.28 14.70
N GLU A 285 -19.54 13.89 13.61
CA GLU A 285 -18.38 13.40 12.84
C GLU A 285 -17.08 13.36 13.67
N ILE A 286 -16.90 14.30 14.60
CA ILE A 286 -15.72 14.36 15.50
C ILE A 286 -15.86 13.39 16.69
N TRP A 287 -17.09 12.97 17.02
CA TRP A 287 -17.38 12.15 18.19
C TRP A 287 -17.07 10.65 18.04
N GLN A 288 -16.82 10.16 16.81
CA GLN A 288 -16.51 8.74 16.56
C GLN A 288 -15.32 8.21 17.39
N ASP A 289 -14.45 9.10 17.89
CA ASP A 289 -13.25 8.75 18.67
C ASP A 289 -13.41 8.88 20.22
N ARG A 290 -14.55 9.41 20.73
CA ARG A 290 -14.73 9.67 22.18
C ARG A 290 -15.52 8.57 22.89
N LYS A 291 -14.83 7.53 23.33
CA LYS A 291 -15.41 6.45 24.15
C LYS A 291 -15.77 6.84 25.59
N GLU A 292 -15.33 7.99 26.06
CA GLU A 292 -15.37 8.37 27.49
C GLU A 292 -16.74 8.80 28.01
N GLN A 293 -17.74 9.01 27.14
CA GLN A 293 -19.07 9.51 27.56
C GLN A 293 -20.19 8.46 27.47
N MET A 294 -19.84 7.21 27.17
CA MET A 294 -20.83 6.14 27.10
C MET A 294 -21.14 5.64 28.51
N GLN A 295 -22.40 5.78 28.92
CA GLN A 295 -22.93 5.35 30.23
C GLN A 295 -24.11 4.39 30.02
N PRO A 296 -24.47 3.57 31.03
CA PRO A 296 -25.72 2.80 30.97
C PRO A 296 -26.91 3.73 30.88
N VAL A 297 -27.70 3.66 29.83
CA VAL A 297 -28.92 4.45 29.60
C VAL A 297 -30.11 3.51 29.67
N GLU A 298 -31.07 3.85 30.54
CA GLU A 298 -32.35 3.14 30.67
C GLU A 298 -33.26 3.52 29.50
N LEU A 299 -33.13 2.73 28.42
CA LEU A 299 -33.76 3.03 27.14
C LEU A 299 -35.29 2.96 27.22
N SER A 300 -35.84 1.99 27.99
CA SER A 300 -37.28 1.87 28.18
C SER A 300 -37.88 3.18 28.70
N LYS A 301 -37.33 3.73 29.78
CA LYS A 301 -37.82 4.98 30.39
C LYS A 301 -37.60 6.20 29.49
N LEU A 302 -36.47 6.26 28.82
CA LEU A 302 -36.17 7.34 27.88
C LEU A 302 -37.16 7.35 26.70
N THR A 303 -37.47 6.17 26.18
CA THR A 303 -38.43 6.02 25.07
C THR A 303 -39.86 6.36 25.50
N ASP A 304 -40.25 5.91 26.69
CA ASP A 304 -41.57 6.18 27.25
C ASP A 304 -41.79 7.70 27.47
N ASN A 305 -40.81 8.39 28.04
CA ASN A 305 -40.84 9.85 28.22
C ASN A 305 -41.00 10.60 26.89
N GLU A 306 -40.32 10.16 25.85
CA GLU A 306 -40.45 10.79 24.53
C GLU A 306 -41.83 10.48 23.91
N CYS A 307 -42.34 9.26 24.04
CA CYS A 307 -43.70 8.94 23.58
C CYS A 307 -44.75 9.81 24.28
N MET A 308 -44.68 9.96 25.61
CA MET A 308 -45.57 10.82 26.37
C MET A 308 -45.48 12.30 25.93
N TYR A 309 -44.31 12.76 25.52
CA TYR A 309 -44.14 14.12 25.01
C TYR A 309 -44.77 14.30 23.63
N PHE A 310 -44.66 13.30 22.73
CA PHE A 310 -45.17 13.39 21.39
C PHE A 310 -46.66 13.04 21.23
N GLU A 311 -47.23 12.25 22.14
CA GLU A 311 -48.64 11.80 22.08
C GLU A 311 -49.65 12.98 21.93
N PRO A 312 -49.56 14.07 22.72
CA PRO A 312 -50.43 15.24 22.53
C PRO A 312 -50.26 15.92 21.16
N LEU A 313 -49.01 15.95 20.64
CA LEU A 313 -48.72 16.58 19.34
C LEU A 313 -49.33 15.77 18.18
N PHE A 314 -49.32 14.43 18.26
CA PHE A 314 -50.00 13.56 17.31
C PHE A 314 -51.52 13.79 17.36
N PHE A 315 -52.07 13.90 18.58
CA PHE A 315 -53.51 14.18 18.76
C PHE A 315 -53.93 15.52 18.18
N GLU A 316 -53.15 16.60 18.38
CA GLU A 316 -53.41 17.92 17.76
C GLU A 316 -53.45 17.88 16.24
N ASP A 317 -52.60 17.03 15.64
CA ASP A 317 -52.55 16.79 14.17
C ASP A 317 -53.63 15.78 13.71
N SER A 318 -54.56 15.37 14.56
CA SER A 318 -55.59 14.34 14.29
C SER A 318 -54.97 12.98 13.90
N LYS A 319 -53.84 12.62 14.47
CA LYS A 319 -53.10 11.36 14.27
C LYS A 319 -53.04 10.60 15.58
N SER A 320 -52.77 9.29 15.51
CA SER A 320 -52.57 8.44 16.68
C SER A 320 -51.12 7.95 16.82
N LEU A 321 -50.64 7.89 18.05
CA LEU A 321 -49.35 7.25 18.38
C LEU A 321 -49.62 6.11 19.35
N ASP A 322 -49.39 4.87 18.90
CA ASP A 322 -49.40 3.67 19.76
C ASP A 322 -47.97 3.26 20.08
N TYR A 323 -47.70 2.85 21.31
CA TYR A 323 -46.37 2.40 21.68
C TYR A 323 -46.40 1.17 22.58
N ASN A 324 -45.45 0.26 22.31
CA ASN A 324 -45.22 -0.97 23.09
C ASN A 324 -43.73 -1.06 23.46
N ILE A 325 -43.47 -0.75 24.74
CA ILE A 325 -42.12 -0.61 25.26
C ILE A 325 -41.88 -1.73 26.29
N ALA A 326 -40.96 -2.61 26.00
CA ALA A 326 -40.55 -3.65 26.96
C ALA A 326 -39.76 -3.01 28.14
N ASP A 327 -40.04 -3.48 29.33
CA ASP A 327 -39.43 -2.96 30.55
C ASP A 327 -37.95 -3.32 30.69
N ASN A 328 -37.23 -2.48 31.47
CA ASN A 328 -35.85 -2.75 31.90
C ASN A 328 -34.82 -2.97 30.77
N ILE A 329 -35.02 -2.33 29.64
CA ILE A 329 -34.03 -2.32 28.56
C ILE A 329 -33.05 -1.18 28.78
N SER A 330 -31.76 -1.54 28.92
CA SER A 330 -30.66 -0.58 29.02
C SER A 330 -29.62 -0.86 27.93
N ILE A 331 -29.02 0.21 27.45
CA ILE A 331 -27.91 0.17 26.50
C ILE A 331 -26.76 1.05 26.95
N LEU A 332 -25.54 0.79 26.49
CA LEU A 332 -24.39 1.67 26.72
C LEU A 332 -24.43 2.81 25.71
N GLY A 333 -24.59 4.05 26.16
CA GLY A 333 -24.74 5.18 25.25
C GLY A 333 -24.70 6.56 25.90
N ASP A 334 -24.91 7.59 25.07
CA ASP A 334 -25.15 8.96 25.49
C ASP A 334 -26.67 9.21 25.50
N ALA A 335 -27.23 9.40 26.70
CA ALA A 335 -28.68 9.58 26.90
C ALA A 335 -29.26 10.75 26.08
N LYS A 336 -28.52 11.86 25.94
CA LYS A 336 -28.96 13.01 25.17
C LYS A 336 -29.05 12.68 23.66
N LYS A 337 -28.05 12.02 23.11
CA LYS A 337 -28.05 11.62 21.69
C LYS A 337 -29.08 10.57 21.39
N ILE A 338 -29.30 9.62 22.31
CA ILE A 338 -30.36 8.61 22.13
C ILE A 338 -31.73 9.27 22.20
N LYS A 339 -31.91 10.26 23.10
CA LYS A 339 -33.11 11.10 23.11
C LYS A 339 -33.33 11.79 21.77
N ASP A 340 -32.29 12.50 21.25
CA ASP A 340 -32.36 13.18 19.97
C ASP A 340 -32.73 12.19 18.82
N LEU A 341 -32.19 10.97 18.83
CA LEU A 341 -32.55 9.92 17.88
C LEU A 341 -34.05 9.57 17.91
N ILE A 342 -34.60 9.34 19.11
CA ILE A 342 -36.01 8.99 19.28
C ILE A 342 -36.88 10.16 18.83
N SER A 343 -36.56 11.38 19.25
CA SER A 343 -37.26 12.60 18.86
C SER A 343 -37.26 12.77 17.32
N ILE A 344 -36.11 12.61 16.65
CA ILE A 344 -36.01 12.69 15.17
C ILE A 344 -36.93 11.67 14.48
N LEU A 345 -36.97 10.43 14.98
CA LEU A 345 -37.84 9.41 14.39
C LEU A 345 -39.33 9.70 14.60
N LEU A 346 -39.70 10.18 15.80
CA LEU A 346 -41.09 10.55 16.12
C LEU A 346 -41.53 11.82 15.38
N GLU A 347 -40.68 12.86 15.28
CA GLU A 347 -40.93 14.06 14.46
C GLU A 347 -41.13 13.70 13.00
N ASN A 348 -40.32 12.80 12.47
CA ASN A 348 -40.44 12.31 11.11
C ASN A 348 -41.76 11.57 10.90
N ALA A 349 -42.14 10.71 11.84
CA ALA A 349 -43.42 10.03 11.82
C ALA A 349 -44.58 11.00 11.94
N LEU A 350 -44.58 11.96 12.89
CA LEU A 350 -45.60 12.98 13.04
C LEU A 350 -45.82 13.77 11.72
N LYS A 351 -44.73 14.13 11.07
CA LYS A 351 -44.75 14.92 9.85
C LYS A 351 -45.30 14.16 8.64
N TYR A 352 -44.94 12.89 8.46
CA TYR A 352 -45.21 12.16 7.22
C TYR A 352 -46.27 11.05 7.36
N SER A 353 -46.74 10.73 8.58
CA SER A 353 -47.86 9.82 8.76
C SER A 353 -49.15 10.45 8.21
N VAL A 354 -50.03 9.59 7.70
CA VAL A 354 -51.39 9.98 7.28
C VAL A 354 -52.33 10.01 8.49
N SER A 355 -52.27 8.97 9.36
CA SER A 355 -53.18 8.84 10.48
C SER A 355 -52.59 8.11 11.69
N HIS A 356 -51.69 7.17 11.48
CA HIS A 356 -51.27 6.23 12.53
C HIS A 356 -49.77 6.03 12.54
N THR A 357 -49.19 6.01 13.76
CA THR A 357 -47.79 5.69 14.04
C THR A 357 -47.72 4.69 15.18
N SER A 358 -46.86 3.70 15.07
CA SER A 358 -46.56 2.76 16.15
C SER A 358 -45.06 2.75 16.49
N LEU A 359 -44.73 2.78 17.77
CA LEU A 359 -43.37 2.63 18.28
C LEU A 359 -43.27 1.33 19.07
N THR A 360 -42.25 0.53 18.80
CA THR A 360 -41.98 -0.72 19.54
C THR A 360 -40.54 -0.75 20.01
N LEU A 361 -40.33 -1.00 21.31
CA LEU A 361 -39.01 -1.27 21.88
C LEU A 361 -39.01 -2.69 22.45
N CYS A 362 -38.14 -3.55 21.93
CA CYS A 362 -38.02 -4.93 22.37
C CYS A 362 -36.58 -5.43 22.36
N LYS A 363 -36.33 -6.52 23.09
CA LYS A 363 -35.05 -7.22 23.09
C LYS A 363 -35.25 -8.55 22.37
N GLN A 364 -34.47 -8.79 21.30
CA GLN A 364 -34.48 -10.04 20.56
C GLN A 364 -33.07 -10.64 20.56
N LYS A 365 -32.90 -11.80 21.21
CA LYS A 365 -31.61 -12.46 21.42
C LYS A 365 -30.63 -11.48 22.11
N ASN A 366 -29.57 -11.06 21.39
CA ASN A 366 -28.57 -10.12 21.90
C ASN A 366 -28.78 -8.67 21.46
N ASN A 367 -29.79 -8.39 20.64
CA ASN A 367 -30.02 -7.07 20.08
C ASN A 367 -31.21 -6.39 20.75
N VAL A 368 -31.06 -5.11 21.03
CA VAL A 368 -32.17 -4.23 21.37
C VAL A 368 -32.67 -3.57 20.08
N ILE A 369 -33.96 -3.63 19.84
CA ILE A 369 -34.61 -3.13 18.63
C ILE A 369 -35.59 -2.03 19.01
N LEU A 370 -35.36 -0.83 18.49
CA LEU A 370 -36.31 0.27 18.49
C LEU A 370 -36.89 0.41 17.09
N SER A 371 -38.20 0.23 16.94
CA SER A 371 -38.92 0.30 15.66
C SER A 371 -39.92 1.43 15.71
N VAL A 372 -39.93 2.29 14.70
CA VAL A 372 -40.98 3.31 14.47
C VAL A 372 -41.59 3.04 13.11
N GLU A 373 -42.87 2.69 13.10
CA GLU A 373 -43.66 2.43 11.89
C GLU A 373 -44.78 3.45 11.78
N ASN A 374 -44.95 4.03 10.60
CA ASN A 374 -46.09 4.89 10.31
C ASN A 374 -46.68 4.60 8.93
N ASP A 375 -47.96 4.91 8.79
CA ASP A 375 -48.64 4.90 7.50
C ASP A 375 -48.18 6.08 6.62
N ILE A 376 -48.16 5.87 5.30
CA ILE A 376 -47.76 6.88 4.30
C ILE A 376 -48.73 6.91 3.14
N SER A 377 -48.91 8.08 2.51
CA SER A 377 -49.80 8.24 1.37
C SER A 377 -49.33 7.47 0.14
N LYS A 378 -48.04 7.37 -0.09
CA LYS A 378 -47.40 6.73 -1.25
C LYS A 378 -46.20 5.87 -0.78
N GLU A 379 -46.08 4.65 -1.29
CA GLU A 379 -44.99 3.76 -1.02
C GLU A 379 -43.69 4.28 -1.61
N LEU A 380 -42.59 4.14 -0.87
CA LEU A 380 -41.27 4.58 -1.31
C LEU A 380 -40.62 3.55 -2.24
N SER A 381 -39.98 4.04 -3.29
CA SER A 381 -39.16 3.20 -4.15
C SER A 381 -37.93 2.64 -3.41
N LYS A 382 -37.32 1.57 -3.95
CA LYS A 382 -36.04 1.05 -3.40
C LYS A 382 -34.93 2.09 -3.45
N GLU A 383 -34.95 2.97 -4.43
CA GLU A 383 -33.99 4.05 -4.55
C GLU A 383 -34.20 5.11 -3.47
N ASP A 384 -35.46 5.48 -3.21
CA ASP A 384 -35.82 6.44 -2.15
C ASP A 384 -35.39 5.90 -0.78
N THR A 385 -35.68 4.63 -0.47
CA THR A 385 -35.30 4.01 0.82
C THR A 385 -33.78 3.98 1.05
N GLN A 386 -32.96 3.95 -0.01
CA GLN A 386 -31.50 4.10 0.08
C GLN A 386 -31.05 5.54 0.25
N ASN A 387 -31.81 6.49 -0.30
CA ASN A 387 -31.44 7.89 -0.37
C ASN A 387 -31.92 8.72 0.82
N ILE A 388 -32.95 8.31 1.56
CA ILE A 388 -33.52 9.08 2.69
C ILE A 388 -32.52 9.37 3.83
N PHE A 389 -31.40 8.63 3.91
CA PHE A 389 -30.29 8.89 4.83
C PHE A 389 -29.20 9.79 4.24
N LYS A 390 -29.37 10.26 2.98
CA LYS A 390 -28.46 11.24 2.43
C LYS A 390 -28.82 12.64 2.92
N ARG A 391 -27.82 13.47 3.16
CA ARG A 391 -28.01 14.86 3.60
C ARG A 391 -28.76 15.65 2.56
N PHE A 392 -29.71 16.49 3.02
CA PHE A 392 -30.59 17.33 2.22
C PHE A 392 -31.51 16.56 1.23
N TYR A 393 -31.60 15.24 1.34
CA TYR A 393 -32.50 14.46 0.51
C TYR A 393 -33.95 14.60 0.99
N ARG A 394 -34.86 14.87 0.06
CA ARG A 394 -36.31 15.02 0.30
C ARG A 394 -37.06 14.33 -0.84
N LEU A 395 -38.15 13.67 -0.50
CA LEU A 395 -39.04 13.02 -1.50
C LEU A 395 -39.82 14.03 -2.33
N ASP A 396 -40.22 15.14 -1.73
CA ASP A 396 -40.91 16.24 -2.40
C ASP A 396 -40.04 17.49 -2.41
N GLU A 397 -39.78 18.01 -3.60
CA GLU A 397 -39.07 19.28 -3.81
C GLU A 397 -39.92 20.52 -3.50
N SER A 398 -41.25 20.34 -3.22
CA SER A 398 -42.11 21.46 -2.83
C SER A 398 -41.64 21.98 -1.46
N HIS A 399 -41.21 23.24 -1.44
CA HIS A 399 -40.73 23.96 -0.24
C HIS A 399 -41.75 24.10 0.90
N SER A 400 -42.96 23.54 0.74
CA SER A 400 -44.08 23.67 1.67
C SER A 400 -43.98 22.81 2.94
N SER A 401 -43.20 21.73 2.94
CA SER A 401 -43.03 20.90 4.12
C SER A 401 -41.79 21.31 4.94
N ALA A 402 -41.98 21.61 6.23
CA ALA A 402 -40.93 22.02 7.15
C ALA A 402 -39.87 20.93 7.30
N GLY A 403 -38.56 21.24 7.05
CA GLY A 403 -37.40 20.37 7.29
C GLY A 403 -36.41 20.33 6.12
N TYR A 404 -35.14 20.30 6.44
CA TYR A 404 -34.02 20.40 5.48
C TYR A 404 -33.46 19.05 5.03
N GLY A 405 -34.07 17.92 5.41
CA GLY A 405 -33.56 16.60 5.08
C GLY A 405 -32.26 16.25 5.86
N LEU A 406 -32.08 16.81 7.05
CA LEU A 406 -30.91 16.55 7.90
C LEU A 406 -31.22 15.61 9.08
N GLY A 407 -32.48 15.46 9.51
CA GLY A 407 -32.86 14.64 10.66
C GLY A 407 -32.45 13.16 10.50
N LEU A 408 -32.86 12.49 9.44
CA LEU A 408 -32.50 11.06 9.22
C LEU A 408 -30.98 10.83 9.04
N PRO A 409 -30.21 11.66 8.33
CA PRO A 409 -28.74 11.65 8.41
C PRO A 409 -28.19 11.75 9.84
N ILE A 410 -28.72 12.67 10.67
CA ILE A 410 -28.31 12.80 12.10
C ILE A 410 -28.64 11.51 12.88
N ALA A 411 -29.86 10.98 12.70
CA ALA A 411 -30.27 9.73 13.33
C ALA A 411 -29.31 8.58 12.98
N LYS A 412 -28.91 8.46 11.72
CA LYS A 412 -27.96 7.44 11.26
C LYS A 412 -26.58 7.61 11.91
N GLU A 413 -26.07 8.83 12.02
CA GLU A 413 -24.78 9.09 12.69
C GLU A 413 -24.86 8.78 14.20
N ILE A 414 -25.97 9.13 14.88
CA ILE A 414 -26.17 8.77 16.29
C ILE A 414 -26.14 7.25 16.46
N VAL A 415 -26.84 6.50 15.62
CA VAL A 415 -26.85 5.03 15.65
C VAL A 415 -25.43 4.47 15.42
N ALA A 416 -24.69 5.03 14.47
CA ALA A 416 -23.32 4.60 14.16
C ALA A 416 -22.36 4.83 15.34
N ILE A 417 -22.47 5.97 16.06
CA ILE A 417 -21.69 6.26 17.27
C ILE A 417 -21.95 5.20 18.35
N HIS A 418 -23.19 4.72 18.47
CA HIS A 418 -23.61 3.68 19.41
C HIS A 418 -23.36 2.25 18.86
N LYS A 419 -22.60 2.10 17.77
CA LYS A 419 -22.28 0.82 17.10
C LYS A 419 -23.53 0.04 16.69
N GLY A 420 -24.63 0.72 16.47
CA GLY A 420 -25.88 0.16 16.00
C GLY A 420 -26.02 0.21 14.49
N GLU A 421 -27.14 -0.30 13.99
CA GLU A 421 -27.54 -0.25 12.60
C GLU A 421 -28.97 0.27 12.46
N ILE A 422 -29.24 1.20 11.54
CA ILE A 422 -30.59 1.65 11.20
C ILE A 422 -30.98 1.13 9.83
N LYS A 423 -32.14 0.50 9.74
CA LYS A 423 -32.74 0.00 8.50
C LYS A 423 -34.13 0.56 8.29
N VAL A 424 -34.48 0.75 7.01
CA VAL A 424 -35.82 1.19 6.61
C VAL A 424 -36.44 0.18 5.68
N LYS A 425 -37.74 -0.05 5.86
CA LYS A 425 -38.57 -0.83 4.93
C LYS A 425 -39.82 -0.01 4.60
N SER A 426 -40.26 -0.06 3.36
CA SER A 426 -41.51 0.54 2.91
C SER A 426 -42.29 -0.53 2.16
N GLU A 427 -43.42 -0.96 2.74
CA GLU A 427 -44.30 -1.98 2.20
C GLU A 427 -45.75 -1.68 2.61
N ASN A 428 -46.74 -1.98 1.76
CA ASN A 428 -48.15 -1.87 2.08
C ASN A 428 -48.58 -0.46 2.56
N LYS A 429 -48.03 0.59 1.95
CA LYS A 429 -48.23 1.99 2.37
C LYS A 429 -47.83 2.27 3.82
N LYS A 430 -46.86 1.55 4.32
CA LYS A 430 -46.22 1.80 5.60
C LYS A 430 -44.73 1.98 5.42
N ILE A 431 -44.14 2.76 6.27
CA ILE A 431 -42.69 2.88 6.41
C ILE A 431 -42.28 2.51 7.83
N CYS A 432 -41.24 1.68 7.95
CA CYS A 432 -40.77 1.21 9.25
C CYS A 432 -39.24 1.48 9.34
N PHE A 433 -38.86 2.25 10.35
CA PHE A 433 -37.48 2.49 10.73
C PHE A 433 -37.10 1.55 11.87
N ASN A 434 -36.14 0.66 11.66
CA ASN A 434 -35.66 -0.28 12.67
C ASN A 434 -34.24 0.10 13.08
N VAL A 435 -34.03 0.43 14.34
CA VAL A 435 -32.73 0.70 14.94
C VAL A 435 -32.32 -0.50 15.78
N TYR A 436 -31.15 -1.03 15.49
CA TYR A 436 -30.55 -2.19 16.18
C TYR A 436 -29.37 -1.71 17.01
N PHE A 437 -29.41 -1.95 18.34
CA PHE A 437 -28.26 -1.79 19.24
C PHE A 437 -27.74 -3.16 19.64
N HIS A 438 -26.40 -3.32 19.65
CA HIS A 438 -25.71 -4.61 19.89
C HIS A 438 -25.12 -4.69 21.30
#